data_c032c159aa8703b4a4b632f53fa851d3
#
_entry.id   c032c159aa8703b4a4b632f53fa851d3
#
_cell.length_a   1.000
_cell.length_b   1.000
_cell.length_c   1.000
_cell.angle_alpha   90.00
_cell.angle_beta   90.00
_cell.angle_gamma   90.00
#
_symmetry.space_group_name_H-M   'P 1'
#
loop_
_entity.id
_entity.type
_entity.pdbx_description
1 polymer ?
#
loop_
_entity_poly.entity_id
_entity_poly.type
_entity_poly.pdbx_seq_one_letter_code
_entity_poly.pdbx_strand_id
1 'polypeptide(L)'
;MLLLAYTCSIIFSFLYQFCNQNIVKLQYLYSRSHCDFCHTIIKLLDLLPIISFLKLRGQSRCCNQPLQRLYLIGEFVSFSAIFFFYPTHFNIHFILFLTTFLFLLTMCLYDIHSMHIDLRLLFVYTIVSVFVTQTYFGNFVMIFLISHVIYLFASKFIGYGDILLFNILGLIFPLNFFFFIVVFTFIIGGIFAIILKFFSFKDIKYLPLIPFIFISFVVTSLVYRHILFLLGGEFY
;
A
#
# COMPACT_ATOMS: atom_id res chain seq x y z
N MET A 1 -16.51 6.34 14.01
CA MET A 1 -16.11 6.21 12.61
C MET A 1 -15.13 7.31 12.17
N LEU A 2 -15.48 8.60 12.26
CA LEU A 2 -14.60 9.70 11.81
C LEU A 2 -13.25 9.72 12.55
N LEU A 3 -13.23 9.51 13.86
CA LEU A 3 -12.00 9.46 14.65
C LEU A 3 -11.06 8.35 14.17
N LEU A 4 -11.60 7.17 13.87
CA LEU A 4 -10.84 6.02 13.39
C LEU A 4 -10.34 6.24 11.93
N ALA A 5 -11.14 6.91 11.08
CA ALA A 5 -10.69 7.33 9.75
C ALA A 5 -9.51 8.32 9.86
N TYR A 6 -9.58 9.25 10.82
CA TYR A 6 -8.50 10.20 11.04
C TYR A 6 -7.22 9.53 11.60
N THR A 7 -7.36 8.52 12.48
CA THR A 7 -6.20 7.73 12.94
C THR A 7 -5.52 6.98 11.78
N CYS A 8 -6.26 6.50 10.77
CA CYS A 8 -5.68 5.90 9.57
C CYS A 8 -4.81 6.90 8.80
N SER A 9 -5.26 8.16 8.66
CA SER A 9 -4.44 9.21 8.03
C SER A 9 -3.16 9.52 8.81
N ILE A 10 -3.22 9.53 10.15
CA ILE A 10 -2.03 9.73 10.99
C ILE A 10 -1.04 8.58 10.80
N ILE A 11 -1.52 7.33 10.84
CA ILE A 11 -0.67 6.15 10.65
C ILE A 11 -0.05 6.16 9.26
N PHE A 12 -0.83 6.47 8.22
CA PHE A 12 -0.32 6.59 6.86
C PHE A 12 0.80 7.65 6.76
N SER A 13 0.57 8.86 7.28
CA SER A 13 1.55 9.95 7.28
C SER A 13 2.86 9.51 7.94
N PHE A 14 2.79 8.78 9.06
CA PHE A 14 3.95 8.23 9.74
C PHE A 14 4.68 7.18 8.90
N LEU A 15 3.95 6.20 8.30
CA LEU A 15 4.53 5.15 7.47
C LEU A 15 5.19 5.73 6.22
N TYR A 16 4.56 6.72 5.58
CA TYR A 16 5.10 7.34 4.38
C TYR A 16 6.36 8.16 4.69
N GLN A 17 6.39 8.87 5.82
CA GLN A 17 7.59 9.57 6.29
C GLN A 17 8.71 8.58 6.64
N PHE A 18 8.38 7.42 7.21
CA PHE A 18 9.35 6.36 7.50
C PHE A 18 10.07 5.87 6.23
N CYS A 19 9.36 5.72 5.10
CA CYS A 19 9.95 5.33 3.82
C CYS A 19 10.90 6.41 3.26
N ASN A 20 10.58 7.69 3.46
CA ASN A 20 11.39 8.79 2.93
C ASN A 20 12.69 9.03 3.71
N GLN A 21 12.89 8.37 4.87
CA GLN A 21 14.12 8.48 5.65
C GLN A 21 15.22 7.56 5.11
N ASN A 22 16.36 8.13 4.72
CA ASN A 22 17.51 7.37 4.21
C ASN A 22 18.15 6.45 5.26
N ILE A 23 18.16 6.85 6.53
CA ILE A 23 18.73 6.09 7.65
C ILE A 23 17.74 6.13 8.81
N VAL A 24 17.17 4.97 9.15
CA VAL A 24 16.35 4.84 10.35
C VAL A 24 17.26 4.67 11.56
N LYS A 25 17.47 5.75 12.30
CA LYS A 25 18.03 5.68 13.65
C LYS A 25 16.87 5.45 14.62
N LEU A 26 17.07 4.61 15.65
CA LEU A 26 16.08 4.43 16.72
C LEU A 26 15.64 5.77 17.34
N GLN A 27 16.50 6.76 17.32
CA GLN A 27 16.20 8.14 17.74
C GLN A 27 15.04 8.77 16.96
N TYR A 28 14.77 8.34 15.72
CA TYR A 28 13.66 8.85 14.91
C TYR A 28 12.30 8.60 15.56
N LEU A 29 12.12 7.46 16.23
CA LEU A 29 10.87 7.13 16.91
C LEU A 29 10.59 8.01 18.14
N TYR A 30 11.62 8.61 18.73
CA TYR A 30 11.52 9.45 19.93
C TYR A 30 11.81 10.93 19.67
N SER A 31 12.33 11.28 18.49
CA SER A 31 12.61 12.67 18.12
C SER A 31 11.35 13.35 17.60
N ARG A 32 11.27 14.66 17.79
CA ARG A 32 10.22 15.49 17.17
C ARG A 32 10.42 15.53 15.66
N SER A 33 9.31 15.62 14.92
CA SER A 33 9.34 15.81 13.48
C SER A 33 10.03 17.12 13.09
N HIS A 34 10.92 17.05 12.13
CA HIS A 34 11.67 18.18 11.59
C HIS A 34 11.28 18.42 10.13
N CYS A 35 11.41 19.65 9.68
CA CYS A 35 11.23 19.98 8.28
C CYS A 35 12.36 19.36 7.43
N ASP A 36 12.02 18.69 6.32
CA ASP A 36 12.99 18.02 5.45
C ASP A 36 13.96 19.02 4.78
N PHE A 37 13.58 20.30 4.65
CA PHE A 37 14.38 21.32 3.98
C PHE A 37 15.27 22.12 4.93
N CYS A 38 14.71 22.63 6.03
CA CYS A 38 15.41 23.54 6.94
C CYS A 38 15.69 22.94 8.33
N HIS A 39 15.31 21.68 8.57
CA HIS A 39 15.52 20.92 9.80
C HIS A 39 14.98 21.57 11.09
N THR A 40 14.12 22.59 10.96
CA THR A 40 13.42 23.17 12.12
C THR A 40 12.34 22.23 12.64
N ILE A 41 12.09 22.27 13.95
CA ILE A 41 11.06 21.43 14.60
C ILE A 41 9.67 21.88 14.13
N ILE A 42 8.86 20.95 13.66
CA ILE A 42 7.50 21.18 13.20
C ILE A 42 6.56 21.32 14.41
N LYS A 43 5.63 22.29 14.36
CA LYS A 43 4.61 22.47 15.39
C LYS A 43 3.59 21.34 15.33
N LEU A 44 3.06 20.90 16.48
CA LEU A 44 2.08 19.80 16.56
C LEU A 44 0.83 20.04 15.67
N LEU A 45 0.37 21.28 15.54
CA LEU A 45 -0.76 21.63 14.67
C LEU A 45 -0.45 21.47 13.17
N ASP A 46 0.81 21.53 12.80
CA ASP A 46 1.26 21.37 11.41
C ASP A 46 1.52 19.89 11.06
N LEU A 47 1.41 18.98 12.04
CA LEU A 47 1.47 17.54 11.85
C LEU A 47 0.08 16.93 11.64
N LEU A 48 -1.00 17.71 11.77
CA LEU A 48 -2.36 17.20 11.55
C LEU A 48 -2.57 16.88 10.06
N PRO A 49 -2.81 15.60 9.68
CA PRO A 49 -3.02 15.23 8.29
C PRO A 49 -4.18 16.00 7.67
N ILE A 50 -4.13 16.22 6.35
CA ILE A 50 -5.12 16.96 5.56
C ILE A 50 -5.26 18.41 6.00
N ILE A 51 -5.53 18.67 7.29
CA ILE A 51 -5.82 20.00 7.84
C ILE A 51 -4.60 20.94 7.69
N SER A 52 -3.41 20.45 8.04
CA SER A 52 -2.19 21.24 7.96
C SER A 52 -1.84 21.59 6.52
N PHE A 53 -1.96 20.64 5.61
CA PHE A 53 -1.68 20.83 4.19
C PHE A 53 -2.62 21.90 3.57
N LEU A 54 -3.92 21.80 3.83
CA LEU A 54 -4.91 22.76 3.35
C LEU A 54 -4.69 24.16 3.95
N LYS A 55 -4.44 24.23 5.27
CA LYS A 55 -4.20 25.50 5.98
C LYS A 55 -2.94 26.20 5.49
N LEU A 56 -1.88 25.46 5.20
CA LEU A 56 -0.60 25.97 4.73
C LEU A 56 -0.50 26.05 3.20
N ARG A 57 -1.58 25.74 2.48
CA ARG A 57 -1.66 25.77 1.01
C ARG A 57 -0.55 24.94 0.35
N GLY A 58 -0.20 23.80 0.96
CA GLY A 58 0.82 22.91 0.43
C GLY A 58 2.26 23.40 0.58
N GLN A 59 2.55 24.33 1.49
CA GLN A 59 3.89 24.84 1.76
C GLN A 59 4.28 24.62 3.23
N SER A 60 5.56 24.47 3.49
CA SER A 60 6.07 24.40 4.86
C SER A 60 6.03 25.77 5.53
N ARG A 61 5.57 25.84 6.80
CA ARG A 61 5.48 27.10 7.55
C ARG A 61 6.84 27.77 7.80
N CYS A 62 7.90 26.99 7.92
CA CYS A 62 9.22 27.48 8.34
C CYS A 62 10.05 28.07 7.20
N CYS A 63 9.99 27.48 6.00
CA CYS A 63 10.82 27.85 4.85
C CYS A 63 10.04 28.05 3.54
N ASN A 64 8.71 27.95 3.58
CA ASN A 64 7.79 28.11 2.45
C ASN A 64 8.07 27.17 1.26
N GLN A 65 8.83 26.09 1.48
CA GLN A 65 9.07 25.08 0.45
C GLN A 65 7.82 24.26 0.17
N PRO A 66 7.55 23.88 -1.10
CA PRO A 66 6.36 23.11 -1.47
C PRO A 66 6.45 21.68 -0.91
N LEU A 67 5.35 21.25 -0.29
CA LEU A 67 5.21 19.87 0.19
C LEU A 67 4.78 18.97 -0.97
N GLN A 68 5.21 17.70 -0.93
CA GLN A 68 4.84 16.73 -1.96
C GLN A 68 3.33 16.49 -1.95
N ARG A 69 2.68 16.62 -3.12
CA ARG A 69 1.22 16.41 -3.26
C ARG A 69 0.79 14.97 -2.94
N LEU A 70 1.71 14.00 -3.07
CA LEU A 70 1.46 12.60 -2.75
C LEU A 70 1.11 12.39 -1.27
N TYR A 71 1.63 13.22 -0.35
CA TYR A 71 1.20 13.19 1.05
C TYR A 71 -0.30 13.44 1.17
N LEU A 72 -0.80 14.50 0.58
CA LEU A 72 -2.22 14.84 0.65
C LEU A 72 -3.11 13.75 0.04
N ILE A 73 -2.73 13.22 -1.11
CA ILE A 73 -3.48 12.14 -1.77
C ILE A 73 -3.53 10.92 -0.85
N GLY A 74 -2.40 10.51 -0.29
CA GLY A 74 -2.34 9.37 0.61
C GLY A 74 -3.13 9.57 1.90
N GLU A 75 -3.11 10.77 2.48
CA GLU A 75 -3.90 11.11 3.67
C GLU A 75 -5.41 11.05 3.39
N PHE A 76 -5.88 11.50 2.22
CA PHE A 76 -7.28 11.39 1.82
C PHE A 76 -7.70 9.94 1.54
N VAL A 77 -6.85 9.19 0.82
CA VAL A 77 -7.15 7.79 0.52
C VAL A 77 -7.13 6.94 1.79
N SER A 78 -6.19 7.16 2.70
CA SER A 78 -6.15 6.46 4.00
C SER A 78 -7.33 6.80 4.90
N PHE A 79 -7.81 8.07 4.87
CA PHE A 79 -9.04 8.46 5.55
C PHE A 79 -10.25 7.69 5.03
N SER A 80 -10.30 7.40 3.74
CA SER A 80 -11.40 6.66 3.12
C SER A 80 -11.38 5.14 3.39
N ALA A 81 -10.31 4.58 3.94
CA ALA A 81 -10.13 3.15 4.17
C ALA A 81 -11.32 2.49 4.90
N ILE A 82 -11.87 3.18 5.91
CA ILE A 82 -13.00 2.69 6.70
C ILE A 82 -14.27 2.61 5.87
N PHE A 83 -14.48 3.56 4.96
CA PHE A 83 -15.65 3.57 4.09
C PHE A 83 -15.60 2.43 3.07
N PHE A 84 -14.42 2.01 2.65
CA PHE A 84 -14.25 0.83 1.81
C PHE A 84 -14.50 -0.47 2.57
N PHE A 85 -14.24 -0.52 3.86
CA PHE A 85 -14.52 -1.71 4.66
C PHE A 85 -16.02 -1.88 4.96
N TYR A 86 -16.76 -0.81 5.19
CA TYR A 86 -18.14 -0.87 5.67
C TYR A 86 -19.13 -1.60 4.73
N PRO A 87 -19.11 -1.40 3.39
CA PRO A 87 -19.98 -2.13 2.46
C PRO A 87 -19.57 -3.59 2.27
N THR A 88 -18.40 -3.96 2.73
CA THR A 88 -17.81 -5.26 2.53
C THR A 88 -18.11 -6.14 3.74
N HIS A 89 -19.13 -6.99 3.69
CA HIS A 89 -19.36 -8.01 4.71
C HIS A 89 -18.29 -9.10 4.62
N PHE A 90 -17.07 -8.80 5.08
CA PHE A 90 -15.92 -9.68 4.87
C PHE A 90 -15.79 -10.80 5.88
N ASN A 91 -15.33 -11.95 5.36
CA ASN A 91 -14.65 -12.98 6.14
C ASN A 91 -13.21 -12.63 6.54
N ILE A 92 -12.80 -11.37 6.37
CA ILE A 92 -11.47 -10.86 6.74
C ILE A 92 -11.63 -9.96 7.96
N HIS A 93 -10.78 -10.18 8.97
CA HIS A 93 -10.76 -9.32 10.14
C HIS A 93 -10.51 -7.86 9.77
N PHE A 94 -11.30 -6.96 10.35
CA PHE A 94 -11.21 -5.51 10.12
C PHE A 94 -9.78 -4.96 10.29
N ILE A 95 -9.07 -5.43 11.33
CA ILE A 95 -7.70 -4.98 11.60
C ILE A 95 -6.75 -5.43 10.48
N LEU A 96 -6.91 -6.66 9.95
CA LEU A 96 -6.12 -7.14 8.84
C LEU A 96 -6.36 -6.32 7.55
N PHE A 97 -7.63 -5.99 7.28
CA PHE A 97 -7.96 -5.13 6.14
C PHE A 97 -7.28 -3.77 6.27
N LEU A 98 -7.42 -3.09 7.43
CA LEU A 98 -6.83 -1.78 7.63
C LEU A 98 -5.30 -1.79 7.56
N THR A 99 -4.66 -2.77 8.21
CA THR A 99 -3.20 -2.89 8.16
C THR A 99 -2.73 -3.09 6.73
N THR A 100 -3.32 -4.04 5.99
CA THR A 100 -2.96 -4.29 4.59
C THR A 100 -3.23 -3.07 3.71
N PHE A 101 -4.36 -2.41 3.88
CA PHE A 101 -4.72 -1.20 3.12
C PHE A 101 -3.68 -0.09 3.32
N LEU A 102 -3.32 0.21 4.58
CA LEU A 102 -2.38 1.30 4.89
C LEU A 102 -0.96 0.99 4.41
N PHE A 103 -0.48 -0.24 4.60
CA PHE A 103 0.85 -0.63 4.14
C PHE A 103 0.93 -0.67 2.60
N LEU A 104 -0.06 -1.25 1.92
CA LEU A 104 -0.09 -1.27 0.46
C LEU A 104 -0.24 0.13 -0.14
N LEU A 105 -1.06 1.01 0.46
CA LEU A 105 -1.17 2.41 0.04
C LEU A 105 0.17 3.13 0.17
N THR A 106 0.86 2.93 1.29
CA THR A 106 2.17 3.55 1.52
C THR A 106 3.20 3.06 0.49
N MET A 107 3.28 1.74 0.28
CA MET A 107 4.16 1.14 -0.73
C MET A 107 3.81 1.62 -2.15
N CYS A 108 2.51 1.72 -2.46
CA CYS A 108 2.01 2.21 -3.75
C CYS A 108 2.52 3.63 -4.05
N LEU A 109 2.34 4.57 -3.11
CA LEU A 109 2.77 5.96 -3.33
C LEU A 109 4.29 6.11 -3.33
N TYR A 110 4.99 5.29 -2.54
CA TYR A 110 6.44 5.26 -2.55
C TYR A 110 6.98 4.70 -3.87
N ASP A 111 6.38 3.63 -4.40
CA ASP A 111 6.77 3.02 -5.69
C ASP A 111 6.50 3.97 -6.88
N ILE A 112 5.40 4.71 -6.88
CA ILE A 112 5.13 5.75 -7.89
C ILE A 112 6.23 6.82 -7.91
N HIS A 113 6.79 7.15 -6.74
CA HIS A 113 7.80 8.20 -6.62
C HIS A 113 9.22 7.69 -6.90
N SER A 114 9.58 6.52 -6.37
CA SER A 114 10.94 6.01 -6.36
C SER A 114 11.22 4.87 -7.33
N MET A 115 10.17 4.22 -7.86
CA MET A 115 10.26 2.98 -8.65
C MET A 115 10.99 1.84 -7.93
N HIS A 116 10.94 1.84 -6.61
CA HIS A 116 11.59 0.84 -5.75
C HIS A 116 10.73 0.52 -4.54
N ILE A 117 10.82 -0.72 -4.06
CA ILE A 117 10.17 -1.14 -2.81
C ILE A 117 11.08 -0.88 -1.62
N ASP A 118 10.55 -0.26 -0.58
CA ASP A 118 11.25 -0.16 0.69
C ASP A 118 11.14 -1.48 1.47
N LEU A 119 12.25 -2.23 1.48
CA LEU A 119 12.32 -3.53 2.17
C LEU A 119 12.10 -3.40 3.69
N ARG A 120 12.39 -2.24 4.29
CA ARG A 120 12.15 -1.99 5.73
C ARG A 120 10.66 -1.97 6.02
N LEU A 121 9.89 -1.25 5.18
CA LEU A 121 8.43 -1.21 5.29
C LEU A 121 7.81 -2.59 5.05
N LEU A 122 8.33 -3.32 4.06
CA LEU A 122 7.89 -4.69 3.77
C LEU A 122 8.13 -5.62 4.96
N PHE A 123 9.28 -5.51 5.63
CA PHE A 123 9.61 -6.28 6.83
C PHE A 123 8.68 -5.94 8.01
N VAL A 124 8.45 -4.64 8.26
CA VAL A 124 7.51 -4.19 9.29
C VAL A 124 6.09 -4.70 9.00
N TYR A 125 5.64 -4.62 7.74
CA TYR A 125 4.35 -5.16 7.32
C TYR A 125 4.23 -6.65 7.61
N THR A 126 5.26 -7.44 7.29
CA THR A 126 5.27 -8.88 7.56
C THR A 126 5.11 -9.17 9.05
N ILE A 127 5.90 -8.50 9.90
CA ILE A 127 5.82 -8.68 11.35
C ILE A 127 4.42 -8.34 11.86
N VAL A 128 3.91 -7.15 11.53
CA VAL A 128 2.58 -6.71 11.98
C VAL A 128 1.50 -7.68 11.55
N SER A 129 1.55 -8.14 10.29
CA SER A 129 0.55 -9.06 9.74
C SER A 129 0.54 -10.41 10.43
N VAL A 130 1.71 -10.98 10.76
CA VAL A 130 1.82 -12.26 11.49
C VAL A 130 1.19 -12.16 12.89
N PHE A 131 1.28 -10.99 13.56
CA PHE A 131 0.63 -10.78 14.86
C PHE A 131 -0.88 -10.53 14.76
N VAL A 132 -1.37 -10.03 13.62
CA VAL A 132 -2.78 -9.65 13.44
C VAL A 132 -3.63 -10.79 12.92
N THR A 133 -3.07 -11.75 12.19
CA THR A 133 -3.83 -12.82 11.52
C THR A 133 -3.20 -14.19 11.69
N GLN A 134 -4.01 -15.23 11.43
CA GLN A 134 -3.49 -16.57 11.24
C GLN A 134 -2.71 -16.66 9.93
N THR A 135 -1.54 -17.27 9.96
CA THR A 135 -0.68 -17.42 8.80
C THR A 135 -0.97 -18.72 8.05
N TYR A 136 -1.04 -18.63 6.72
CA TYR A 136 -1.22 -19.76 5.82
C TYR A 136 0.15 -20.26 5.31
N PHE A 137 0.95 -20.86 6.18
CA PHE A 137 2.33 -21.27 5.87
C PHE A 137 2.44 -22.20 4.67
N GLY A 138 1.48 -23.14 4.49
CA GLY A 138 1.45 -24.01 3.31
C GLY A 138 1.29 -23.25 1.99
N ASN A 139 0.40 -22.24 1.97
CA ASN A 139 0.23 -21.37 0.82
C ASN A 139 1.50 -20.57 0.54
N PHE A 140 2.13 -20.05 1.59
CA PHE A 140 3.39 -19.31 1.47
C PHE A 140 4.48 -20.15 0.79
N VAL A 141 4.71 -21.38 1.23
CA VAL A 141 5.73 -22.27 0.65
C VAL A 141 5.44 -22.54 -0.82
N MET A 142 4.19 -22.86 -1.16
CA MET A 142 3.78 -23.09 -2.54
C MET A 142 3.99 -21.87 -3.43
N ILE A 143 3.52 -20.69 -2.98
CA ILE A 143 3.64 -19.44 -3.71
C ILE A 143 5.10 -19.02 -3.85
N PHE A 144 5.90 -19.21 -2.77
CA PHE A 144 7.33 -18.94 -2.77
C PHE A 144 8.06 -19.74 -3.87
N LEU A 145 7.82 -21.05 -3.94
CA LEU A 145 8.44 -21.89 -4.95
C LEU A 145 8.02 -21.47 -6.37
N ILE A 146 6.72 -21.30 -6.61
CA ILE A 146 6.20 -20.91 -7.93
C ILE A 146 6.72 -19.54 -8.34
N SER A 147 6.67 -18.56 -7.46
CA SER A 147 7.07 -17.18 -7.76
C SER A 147 8.57 -17.05 -8.06
N HIS A 148 9.42 -17.82 -7.35
CA HIS A 148 10.85 -17.82 -7.62
C HIS A 148 11.20 -18.55 -8.92
N VAL A 149 10.47 -19.62 -9.26
CA VAL A 149 10.62 -20.25 -10.59
C VAL A 149 10.22 -19.27 -11.70
N ILE A 150 9.09 -18.55 -11.54
CA ILE A 150 8.67 -17.52 -12.51
C ILE A 150 9.74 -16.43 -12.61
N TYR A 151 10.32 -16.00 -11.50
CA TYR A 151 11.36 -14.98 -11.49
C TYR A 151 12.61 -15.39 -12.27
N LEU A 152 13.03 -16.65 -12.22
CA LEU A 152 14.18 -17.14 -13.01
C LEU A 152 13.98 -16.92 -14.52
N PHE A 153 12.75 -17.03 -15.00
CA PHE A 153 12.43 -16.86 -16.43
C PHE A 153 11.99 -15.43 -16.77
N ALA A 154 11.40 -14.71 -15.85
CA ALA A 154 10.76 -13.41 -16.06
C ALA A 154 11.40 -12.24 -15.31
N SER A 155 12.66 -12.36 -14.86
CA SER A 155 13.37 -11.35 -14.08
C SER A 155 13.52 -9.98 -14.76
N LYS A 156 13.37 -9.93 -16.09
CA LYS A 156 13.38 -8.66 -16.86
C LYS A 156 12.05 -7.89 -16.79
N PHE A 157 10.95 -8.55 -16.40
CA PHE A 157 9.60 -8.00 -16.44
C PHE A 157 9.01 -7.73 -15.05
N ILE A 158 9.46 -8.48 -14.02
CA ILE A 158 8.92 -8.40 -12.68
C ILE A 158 10.07 -8.09 -11.70
N GLY A 159 9.87 -7.07 -10.86
CA GLY A 159 10.80 -6.72 -9.81
C GLY A 159 10.84 -7.78 -8.69
N TYR A 160 12.02 -8.04 -8.14
CA TYR A 160 12.15 -9.01 -7.03
C TYR A 160 11.34 -8.58 -5.79
N GLY A 161 11.22 -7.27 -5.57
CA GLY A 161 10.40 -6.73 -4.48
C GLY A 161 8.91 -7.06 -4.63
N ASP A 162 8.37 -7.04 -5.86
CA ASP A 162 6.97 -7.41 -6.14
C ASP A 162 6.70 -8.87 -5.78
N ILE A 163 7.68 -9.75 -6.07
CA ILE A 163 7.61 -11.17 -5.72
C ILE A 163 7.58 -11.36 -4.20
N LEU A 164 8.45 -10.64 -3.48
CA LEU A 164 8.44 -10.69 -2.02
C LEU A 164 7.09 -10.22 -1.46
N LEU A 165 6.50 -9.16 -2.02
CA LEU A 165 5.19 -8.68 -1.62
C LEU A 165 4.09 -9.72 -1.88
N PHE A 166 4.07 -10.38 -3.06
CA PHE A 166 3.13 -11.46 -3.33
C PHE A 166 3.29 -12.64 -2.37
N ASN A 167 4.52 -13.00 -2.00
CA ASN A 167 4.77 -14.06 -1.02
C ASN A 167 4.18 -13.72 0.35
N ILE A 168 4.31 -12.47 0.79
CA ILE A 168 3.73 -12.01 2.06
C ILE A 168 2.20 -12.00 1.98
N LEU A 169 1.61 -11.52 0.88
CA LEU A 169 0.16 -11.58 0.70
C LEU A 169 -0.37 -13.02 0.71
N GLY A 170 0.37 -13.96 0.11
CA GLY A 170 0.03 -15.39 0.16
C GLY A 170 0.19 -16.03 1.54
N LEU A 171 1.03 -15.46 2.41
CA LEU A 171 1.16 -15.88 3.80
C LEU A 171 -0.04 -15.50 4.65
N ILE A 172 -0.63 -14.32 4.40
CA ILE A 172 -1.67 -13.71 5.25
C ILE A 172 -3.09 -13.89 4.73
N PHE A 173 -3.28 -14.17 3.44
CA PHE A 173 -4.61 -14.37 2.86
C PHE A 173 -4.87 -15.82 2.46
N PRO A 174 -6.16 -16.27 2.50
CA PRO A 174 -6.55 -17.56 1.92
C PRO A 174 -6.19 -17.62 0.43
N LEU A 175 -5.86 -18.81 -0.06
CA LEU A 175 -5.38 -19.03 -1.44
C LEU A 175 -6.32 -18.43 -2.49
N ASN A 176 -7.64 -18.63 -2.32
CA ASN A 176 -8.64 -18.11 -3.26
C ASN A 176 -8.63 -16.57 -3.31
N PHE A 177 -8.54 -15.90 -2.16
CA PHE A 177 -8.48 -14.46 -2.09
C PHE A 177 -7.20 -13.92 -2.72
N PHE A 178 -6.05 -14.53 -2.40
CA PHE A 178 -4.76 -14.20 -3.00
C PHE A 178 -4.78 -14.37 -4.53
N PHE A 179 -5.37 -15.46 -5.03
CA PHE A 179 -5.49 -15.70 -6.46
C PHE A 179 -6.24 -14.56 -7.18
N PHE A 180 -7.35 -14.06 -6.62
CA PHE A 180 -8.07 -12.93 -7.20
C PHE A 180 -7.25 -11.64 -7.17
N ILE A 181 -6.48 -11.38 -6.10
CA ILE A 181 -5.55 -10.24 -6.08
C ILE A 181 -4.59 -10.33 -7.26
N VAL A 182 -3.96 -11.48 -7.47
CA VAL A 182 -3.01 -11.66 -8.57
C VAL A 182 -3.68 -11.46 -9.94
N VAL A 183 -4.82 -12.10 -10.17
CA VAL A 183 -5.54 -12.01 -11.44
C VAL A 183 -5.94 -10.56 -11.74
N PHE A 184 -6.56 -9.86 -10.77
CA PHE A 184 -6.94 -8.46 -10.96
C PHE A 184 -5.72 -7.54 -11.12
N THR A 185 -4.60 -7.83 -10.48
CA THR A 185 -3.36 -7.04 -10.66
C THR A 185 -2.92 -7.06 -12.11
N PHE A 186 -2.88 -8.22 -12.73
CA PHE A 186 -2.47 -8.33 -14.12
C PHE A 186 -3.53 -7.82 -15.11
N ILE A 187 -4.82 -8.01 -14.82
CA ILE A 187 -5.89 -7.46 -15.66
C ILE A 187 -5.87 -5.93 -15.63
N ILE A 188 -5.88 -5.32 -14.44
CA ILE A 188 -5.92 -3.85 -14.29
C ILE A 188 -4.62 -3.24 -14.83
N GLY A 189 -3.48 -3.81 -14.47
CA GLY A 189 -2.17 -3.37 -14.96
C GLY A 189 -2.03 -3.49 -16.49
N GLY A 190 -2.53 -4.60 -17.06
CA GLY A 190 -2.53 -4.81 -18.51
C GLY A 190 -3.43 -3.82 -19.25
N ILE A 191 -4.66 -3.60 -18.78
CA ILE A 191 -5.57 -2.59 -19.36
C ILE A 191 -4.92 -1.21 -19.30
N PHE A 192 -4.35 -0.84 -18.14
CA PHE A 192 -3.68 0.45 -17.98
C PHE A 192 -2.47 0.60 -18.91
N ALA A 193 -1.65 -0.43 -19.06
CA ALA A 193 -0.51 -0.44 -19.98
C ALA A 193 -0.96 -0.26 -21.43
N ILE A 194 -2.05 -0.90 -21.84
CA ILE A 194 -2.64 -0.75 -23.18
C ILE A 194 -3.12 0.70 -23.39
N ILE A 195 -3.86 1.26 -22.42
CA ILE A 195 -4.34 2.64 -22.47
C ILE A 195 -3.17 3.61 -22.63
N LEU A 196 -2.11 3.46 -21.83
CA LEU A 196 -0.92 4.29 -21.92
C LEU A 196 -0.24 4.20 -23.27
N LYS A 197 -0.16 3.01 -23.85
CA LYS A 197 0.42 2.82 -25.18
C LYS A 197 -0.37 3.53 -26.27
N PHE A 198 -1.71 3.58 -26.16
CA PHE A 198 -2.56 4.27 -27.14
C PHE A 198 -2.53 5.79 -26.99
N PHE A 199 -2.45 6.32 -25.76
CA PHE A 199 -2.56 7.75 -25.49
C PHE A 199 -1.21 8.45 -25.27
N SER A 200 -0.13 7.72 -25.02
CA SER A 200 1.18 8.29 -24.73
C SER A 200 2.12 8.07 -25.91
N PHE A 201 2.65 9.17 -26.47
CA PHE A 201 3.69 9.13 -27.50
C PHE A 201 5.10 8.83 -26.96
N LYS A 202 5.24 8.59 -25.63
CA LYS A 202 6.51 8.26 -25.00
C LYS A 202 6.59 6.75 -24.72
N ASP A 203 7.71 6.14 -25.07
CA ASP A 203 8.03 4.77 -24.71
C ASP A 203 8.21 4.66 -23.19
N ILE A 204 7.16 4.21 -22.52
CA ILE A 204 7.20 3.91 -21.09
C ILE A 204 7.89 2.56 -20.93
N LYS A 205 9.13 2.57 -20.48
CA LYS A 205 9.95 1.35 -20.33
C LYS A 205 9.56 0.51 -19.11
N TYR A 206 9.13 1.14 -18.03
CA TYR A 206 8.80 0.48 -16.76
C TYR A 206 7.55 1.08 -16.16
N LEU A 207 6.70 0.22 -15.61
CA LEU A 207 5.47 0.60 -14.93
C LEU A 207 5.52 0.05 -13.50
N PRO A 208 5.29 0.87 -12.46
CA PRO A 208 5.25 0.38 -11.09
C PRO A 208 4.08 -0.62 -10.92
N LEU A 209 4.33 -1.79 -10.32
CA LEU A 209 3.33 -2.85 -10.18
C LEU A 209 2.50 -2.69 -8.90
N ILE A 210 3.08 -2.16 -7.83
CA ILE A 210 2.43 -2.04 -6.52
C ILE A 210 1.12 -1.23 -6.56
N PRO A 211 0.99 -0.13 -7.32
CA PRO A 211 -0.29 0.56 -7.48
C PRO A 211 -1.42 -0.36 -7.95
N PHE A 212 -1.11 -1.29 -8.87
CA PHE A 212 -2.10 -2.25 -9.35
C PHE A 212 -2.41 -3.32 -8.32
N ILE A 213 -1.43 -3.76 -7.52
CA ILE A 213 -1.65 -4.67 -6.39
C ILE A 213 -2.57 -4.01 -5.35
N PHE A 214 -2.35 -2.74 -5.02
CA PHE A 214 -3.21 -2.00 -4.09
C PHE A 214 -4.66 -1.89 -4.61
N ILE A 215 -4.85 -1.46 -5.87
CA ILE A 215 -6.18 -1.36 -6.47
C ILE A 215 -6.85 -2.73 -6.51
N SER A 216 -6.11 -3.78 -6.88
CA SER A 216 -6.61 -5.15 -6.93
C SER A 216 -7.02 -5.68 -5.57
N PHE A 217 -6.26 -5.37 -4.53
CA PHE A 217 -6.64 -5.68 -3.15
C PHE A 217 -7.98 -5.03 -2.78
N VAL A 218 -8.16 -3.73 -3.08
CA VAL A 218 -9.41 -3.02 -2.81
C VAL A 218 -10.58 -3.61 -3.61
N VAL A 219 -10.39 -3.85 -4.92
CA VAL A 219 -11.40 -4.44 -5.80
C VAL A 219 -11.77 -5.85 -5.34
N THR A 220 -10.78 -6.71 -5.10
CA THR A 220 -11.01 -8.07 -4.57
C THR A 220 -11.80 -7.97 -3.29
N SER A 221 -11.38 -7.09 -2.42
CA SER A 221 -12.05 -6.83 -1.18
C SER A 221 -13.55 -6.53 -1.38
N LEU A 222 -13.94 -5.73 -2.32
CA LEU A 222 -15.33 -5.34 -2.60
C LEU A 222 -16.15 -6.44 -3.29
N VAL A 223 -15.52 -7.22 -4.18
CA VAL A 223 -16.24 -8.11 -5.11
C VAL A 223 -16.14 -9.59 -4.72
N TYR A 224 -15.24 -9.95 -3.80
CA TYR A 224 -14.93 -11.34 -3.44
C TYR A 224 -16.17 -12.18 -3.11
N ARG A 225 -17.07 -11.65 -2.30
CA ARG A 225 -18.33 -12.32 -1.94
C ARG A 225 -19.22 -12.62 -3.16
N HIS A 226 -19.34 -11.63 -4.06
CA HIS A 226 -20.14 -11.80 -5.26
C HIS A 226 -19.53 -12.85 -6.21
N ILE A 227 -18.20 -12.88 -6.30
CA ILE A 227 -17.51 -13.87 -7.12
C ILE A 227 -17.68 -15.27 -6.52
N LEU A 228 -17.54 -15.45 -5.22
CA LEU A 228 -17.77 -16.75 -4.57
C LEU A 228 -19.19 -17.24 -4.80
N PHE A 229 -20.17 -16.35 -4.69
CA PHE A 229 -21.58 -16.70 -4.97
C PHE A 229 -21.76 -17.18 -6.41
N LEU A 230 -21.17 -16.50 -7.39
CA LEU A 230 -21.25 -16.88 -8.81
C LEU A 230 -20.52 -18.21 -9.11
N LEU A 231 -19.50 -18.54 -8.34
CA LEU A 231 -18.75 -19.79 -8.48
C LEU A 231 -19.36 -20.97 -7.72
N GLY A 232 -20.58 -20.80 -7.15
CA GLY A 232 -21.27 -21.87 -6.42
C GLY A 232 -20.72 -22.14 -5.01
N GLY A 233 -19.97 -21.20 -4.45
CA GLY A 233 -19.51 -21.25 -3.06
C GLY A 233 -20.67 -21.00 -2.11
N GLU A 234 -20.98 -21.95 -1.24
CA GLU A 234 -21.92 -21.74 -0.14
C GLU A 234 -21.32 -20.78 0.91
N PHE A 235 -22.17 -19.87 1.41
CA PHE A 235 -21.81 -18.99 2.52
C PHE A 235 -21.80 -19.80 3.82
N TYR A 236 -20.63 -20.10 4.35
CA TYR A 236 -20.42 -20.46 5.74
C TYR A 236 -19.92 -19.27 6.54
#